data_84c37bd5ebff5eea4e3aa2285fc85ab9
#
_entry.id   84c37bd5ebff5eea4e3aa2285fc85ab9
#
_cell.length_a   1.000
_cell.length_b   1.000
_cell.length_c   1.000
_cell.angle_alpha   90.00
_cell.angle_beta   90.00
_cell.angle_gamma   90.00
#
_symmetry.space_group_name_H-M   'P 1'
#
loop_
_entity.id
_entity.type
_entity.pdbx_description
1 polymer ?
#
loop_
_entity_poly.entity_id
_entity_poly.type
_entity_poly.pdbx_seq_one_letter_code
_entity_poly.pdbx_strand_id
1 'polypeptide(L)'
;MSGDTPSEKKVYDLEERTAKFGEAVVLFAKSIPHGPVTFPLISQLVRSGTSVGANYCEADEAGSKKEFRHRISICKKEARETKHWLRMIAAASPELKPGAVPLWKEARELNLIFAAVFRNSRC
;
A
#
# COMPACT_ATOMS: atom_id res chain seq x y z
N MET A 1 10.17 22.95 -10.55
CA MET A 1 10.06 23.51 -9.89
C MET A 1 10.63 23.26 -8.83
N SER A 2 11.24 23.67 -8.71
CA SER A 2 12.10 23.34 -7.93
C SER A 2 12.04 23.91 -6.66
N GLY A 3 11.28 24.52 -6.20
CA GLY A 3 11.22 25.09 -4.90
C GLY A 3 10.87 24.10 -3.81
N ASP A 4 10.49 22.90 -4.17
CA ASP A 4 10.04 21.93 -3.19
C ASP A 4 11.21 21.35 -2.41
N THR A 5 11.05 21.26 -1.10
CA THR A 5 11.98 20.48 -0.28
C THR A 5 11.67 19.01 -0.46
N PRO A 6 12.62 18.12 -0.15
CA PRO A 6 12.35 16.68 -0.25
C PRO A 6 11.16 16.24 0.60
N SER A 7 10.97 16.83 1.79
CA SER A 7 9.86 16.43 2.64
C SER A 7 8.52 16.91 2.09
N GLU A 8 8.47 18.10 1.53
CA GLU A 8 7.26 18.60 0.88
C GLU A 8 6.88 17.73 -0.30
N LYS A 9 7.86 17.43 -1.14
CA LYS A 9 7.64 16.59 -2.29
C LYS A 9 7.14 15.22 -1.86
N LYS A 10 7.71 14.68 -0.78
CA LYS A 10 7.32 13.40 -0.28
C LYS A 10 5.86 13.38 0.17
N VAL A 11 5.40 14.43 0.84
CA VAL A 11 4.03 14.54 1.29
C VAL A 11 3.07 14.62 0.10
N TYR A 12 3.39 15.46 -0.87
CA TYR A 12 2.52 15.62 -2.04
C TYR A 12 2.57 14.43 -2.98
N ASP A 13 3.58 13.56 -2.78
CA ASP A 13 3.77 12.41 -3.64
C ASP A 13 2.94 11.20 -3.25
N LEU A 14 2.22 11.23 -2.15
CA LEU A 14 1.56 10.02 -1.66
C LEU A 14 0.49 9.50 -2.62
N GLU A 15 -0.22 10.40 -3.30
CA GLU A 15 -1.21 9.96 -4.26
C GLU A 15 -0.56 9.15 -5.37
N GLU A 16 0.51 9.69 -5.94
CA GLU A 16 1.22 9.01 -7.02
C GLU A 16 1.95 7.78 -6.51
N ARG A 17 2.57 7.89 -5.34
CA ARG A 17 3.33 6.78 -4.76
C ARG A 17 2.43 5.59 -4.46
N THR A 18 1.24 5.83 -3.90
CA THR A 18 0.33 4.72 -3.60
C THR A 18 -0.29 4.15 -4.87
N ALA A 19 -0.51 4.99 -5.89
CA ALA A 19 -0.99 4.49 -7.17
C ALA A 19 0.03 3.57 -7.82
N LYS A 20 1.30 3.99 -7.83
CA LYS A 20 2.36 3.16 -8.39
C LYS A 20 2.53 1.87 -7.61
N PHE A 21 2.38 1.92 -6.29
CA PHE A 21 2.43 0.71 -5.49
C PHE A 21 1.33 -0.26 -5.89
N GLY A 22 0.11 0.24 -6.03
CA GLY A 22 -1.01 -0.61 -6.47
C GLY A 22 -0.78 -1.21 -7.82
N GLU A 23 -0.26 -0.40 -8.77
CA GLU A 23 0.06 -0.91 -10.11
C GLU A 23 1.10 -2.01 -10.04
N ALA A 24 2.14 -1.83 -9.23
CA ALA A 24 3.20 -2.82 -9.09
C ALA A 24 2.64 -4.11 -8.50
N VAL A 25 1.73 -4.00 -7.53
CA VAL A 25 1.07 -5.18 -6.95
C VAL A 25 0.27 -5.91 -8.02
N VAL A 26 -0.48 -5.18 -8.85
CA VAL A 26 -1.28 -5.79 -9.91
C VAL A 26 -0.37 -6.53 -10.90
N LEU A 27 0.72 -5.89 -11.31
CA LEU A 27 1.65 -6.52 -12.25
C LEU A 27 2.30 -7.76 -11.66
N PHE A 28 2.69 -7.69 -10.37
CA PHE A 28 3.26 -8.86 -9.71
C PHE A 28 2.22 -9.97 -9.61
N ALA A 29 0.98 -9.63 -9.27
CA ALA A 29 -0.09 -10.61 -9.13
C ALA A 29 -0.32 -11.37 -10.43
N LYS A 30 -0.17 -10.68 -11.58
CA LYS A 30 -0.35 -11.32 -12.88
C LYS A 30 0.72 -12.39 -13.14
N SER A 31 1.86 -12.31 -12.47
CA SER A 31 2.94 -13.26 -12.68
C SER A 31 2.82 -14.50 -11.79
N ILE A 32 1.88 -14.50 -10.85
CA ILE A 32 1.75 -15.60 -9.89
C ILE A 32 1.02 -16.78 -10.56
N PRO A 33 1.59 -17.99 -10.54
CA PRO A 33 0.90 -19.14 -11.10
C PRO A 33 -0.41 -19.40 -10.36
N HIS A 34 -1.48 -19.66 -11.13
CA HIS A 34 -2.80 -19.87 -10.54
C HIS A 34 -2.94 -21.31 -10.06
N GLY A 35 -3.63 -21.48 -8.95
CA GLY A 35 -3.91 -22.78 -8.37
C GLY A 35 -4.82 -22.62 -7.17
N PRO A 36 -5.26 -23.77 -6.60
CA PRO A 36 -6.19 -23.70 -5.48
C PRO A 36 -5.63 -22.97 -4.27
N VAL A 37 -4.30 -23.03 -4.07
CA VAL A 37 -3.67 -22.38 -2.93
C VAL A 37 -3.43 -20.89 -3.22
N THR A 38 -2.92 -20.58 -4.43
CA THR A 38 -2.54 -19.19 -4.74
C THR A 38 -3.74 -18.32 -5.07
N PHE A 39 -4.81 -18.88 -5.59
CA PHE A 39 -5.95 -18.11 -6.05
C PHE A 39 -6.52 -17.18 -4.96
N PRO A 40 -6.86 -17.68 -3.77
CA PRO A 40 -7.36 -16.77 -2.73
C PRO A 40 -6.32 -15.78 -2.23
N LEU A 41 -5.02 -16.16 -2.27
CA LEU A 41 -3.95 -15.26 -1.86
C LEU A 41 -3.80 -14.11 -2.85
N ILE A 42 -3.89 -14.41 -4.15
CA ILE A 42 -3.83 -13.39 -5.18
C ILE A 42 -4.96 -12.38 -4.99
N SER A 43 -6.17 -12.88 -4.74
CA SER A 43 -7.33 -12.02 -4.55
C SER A 43 -7.11 -11.05 -3.40
N GLN A 44 -6.64 -11.55 -2.27
CA GLN A 44 -6.39 -10.70 -1.10
C GLN A 44 -5.24 -9.72 -1.34
N LEU A 45 -4.21 -10.15 -2.03
CA LEU A 45 -3.08 -9.28 -2.34
C LEU A 45 -3.51 -8.10 -3.20
N VAL A 46 -4.26 -8.37 -4.27
CA VAL A 46 -4.71 -7.31 -5.16
C VAL A 46 -5.66 -6.36 -4.42
N ARG A 47 -6.59 -6.93 -3.65
CA ARG A 47 -7.54 -6.12 -2.89
C ARG A 47 -6.81 -5.17 -1.94
N SER A 48 -5.90 -5.70 -1.12
CA SER A 48 -5.24 -4.86 -0.11
C SER A 48 -4.25 -3.88 -0.75
N GLY A 49 -3.50 -4.35 -1.74
CA GLY A 49 -2.48 -3.50 -2.38
C GLY A 49 -3.08 -2.31 -3.11
N THR A 50 -4.22 -2.51 -3.77
CA THR A 50 -4.87 -1.41 -4.49
C THR A 50 -5.71 -0.54 -3.55
N SER A 51 -6.11 -1.06 -2.40
CA SER A 51 -6.91 -0.29 -1.43
C SER A 51 -6.12 0.79 -0.75
N VAL A 52 -4.79 0.67 -0.68
CA VAL A 52 -3.97 1.70 -0.05
C VAL A 52 -4.18 3.04 -0.76
N GLY A 53 -4.00 3.06 -2.08
CA GLY A 53 -4.17 4.29 -2.86
C GLY A 53 -5.62 4.75 -2.92
N ALA A 54 -6.55 3.80 -3.04
CA ALA A 54 -7.96 4.14 -3.11
C ALA A 54 -8.41 4.88 -1.83
N ASN A 55 -7.95 4.42 -0.68
CA ASN A 55 -8.30 5.09 0.58
C ASN A 55 -7.55 6.39 0.78
N TYR A 56 -6.35 6.49 0.23
CA TYR A 56 -5.66 7.77 0.28
C TYR A 56 -6.39 8.82 -0.55
N CYS A 57 -6.93 8.45 -1.72
CA CYS A 57 -7.73 9.37 -2.51
C CYS A 57 -8.93 9.89 -1.71
N GLU A 58 -9.57 9.00 -0.94
CA GLU A 58 -10.68 9.40 -0.09
C GLU A 58 -10.21 10.33 1.04
N ALA A 59 -9.04 10.05 1.60
CA ALA A 59 -8.50 10.92 2.64
C ALA A 59 -8.22 12.31 2.11
N ASP A 60 -7.70 12.40 0.90
CA ASP A 60 -7.34 13.66 0.28
C ASP A 60 -8.58 14.53 0.04
N GLU A 61 -9.75 13.91 -0.14
CA GLU A 61 -11.02 14.61 -0.38
C GLU A 61 -11.89 14.70 0.88
N ALA A 62 -11.35 14.30 2.04
CA ALA A 62 -12.16 14.22 3.24
C ALA A 62 -12.69 15.58 3.66
N GLY A 63 -13.92 15.60 4.14
CA GLY A 63 -14.59 16.84 4.54
C GLY A 63 -14.35 17.25 5.98
N SER A 64 -13.66 16.40 6.77
CA SER A 64 -13.38 16.71 8.16
C SER A 64 -12.08 16.02 8.57
N LYS A 65 -11.50 16.50 9.67
CA LYS A 65 -10.30 15.89 10.22
C LYS A 65 -10.57 14.47 10.69
N LYS A 66 -11.74 14.23 11.27
CA LYS A 66 -12.12 12.91 11.73
C LYS A 66 -12.18 11.93 10.56
N GLU A 67 -12.80 12.33 9.46
CA GLU A 67 -12.89 11.49 8.28
C GLU A 67 -11.49 11.24 7.69
N PHE A 68 -10.67 12.28 7.63
CA PHE A 68 -9.30 12.15 7.15
C PHE A 68 -8.55 11.09 7.95
N ARG A 69 -8.61 11.20 9.29
CA ARG A 69 -7.92 10.24 10.15
C ARG A 69 -8.43 8.83 9.96
N HIS A 70 -9.75 8.69 9.77
CA HIS A 70 -10.32 7.38 9.54
C HIS A 70 -9.75 6.74 8.27
N ARG A 71 -9.70 7.53 7.16
CA ARG A 71 -9.17 7.02 5.91
C ARG A 71 -7.70 6.69 6.00
N ILE A 72 -6.94 7.51 6.70
CA ILE A 72 -5.51 7.26 6.91
C ILE A 72 -5.30 5.96 7.69
N SER A 73 -6.15 5.70 8.69
CA SER A 73 -6.04 4.46 9.46
C SER A 73 -6.28 3.24 8.57
N ILE A 74 -7.17 3.37 7.57
CA ILE A 74 -7.40 2.28 6.62
C ILE A 74 -6.20 2.11 5.71
N CYS A 75 -5.59 3.21 5.21
CA CYS A 75 -4.37 3.12 4.41
C CYS A 75 -3.29 2.36 5.16
N LYS A 76 -3.10 2.70 6.44
CA LYS A 76 -2.12 2.04 7.29
C LYS A 76 -2.40 0.54 7.39
N LYS A 77 -3.65 0.19 7.65
CA LYS A 77 -4.06 -1.20 7.80
C LYS A 77 -3.86 -1.98 6.51
N GLU A 78 -4.27 -1.41 5.38
CA GLU A 78 -4.17 -2.12 4.10
C GLU A 78 -2.71 -2.31 3.67
N ALA A 79 -1.85 -1.34 3.96
CA ALA A 79 -0.43 -1.52 3.68
C ALA A 79 0.15 -2.66 4.52
N ARG A 80 -0.25 -2.75 5.78
CA ARG A 80 0.20 -3.82 6.66
C ARG A 80 -0.30 -5.17 6.17
N GLU A 81 -1.56 -5.25 5.76
CA GLU A 81 -2.11 -6.50 5.24
C GLU A 81 -1.41 -6.94 3.95
N THR A 82 -1.06 -5.96 3.11
CA THR A 82 -0.37 -6.28 1.87
C THR A 82 0.96 -6.98 2.16
N LYS A 83 1.69 -6.53 3.19
CA LYS A 83 2.91 -7.22 3.60
C LYS A 83 2.63 -8.69 3.92
N HIS A 84 1.56 -8.91 4.65
CA HIS A 84 1.18 -10.27 5.03
C HIS A 84 0.90 -11.14 3.80
N TRP A 85 0.12 -10.63 2.86
CA TRP A 85 -0.22 -11.42 1.67
C TRP A 85 1.00 -11.69 0.80
N LEU A 86 1.92 -10.72 0.70
CA LEU A 86 3.17 -10.94 -0.03
C LEU A 86 3.99 -12.06 0.63
N ARG A 87 4.00 -12.11 1.95
CA ARG A 87 4.69 -13.18 2.66
C ARG A 87 4.05 -14.53 2.39
N MET A 88 2.72 -14.57 2.34
CA MET A 88 2.01 -15.82 2.06
C MET A 88 2.26 -16.28 0.62
N ILE A 89 2.30 -15.34 -0.33
CA ILE A 89 2.62 -15.67 -1.72
C ILE A 89 4.02 -16.25 -1.81
N ALA A 90 4.99 -15.65 -1.12
CA ALA A 90 6.37 -16.15 -1.14
C ALA A 90 6.47 -17.55 -0.54
N ALA A 91 5.63 -17.84 0.46
CA ALA A 91 5.59 -19.18 1.05
C ALA A 91 4.99 -20.19 0.07
N ALA A 92 3.93 -19.80 -0.64
CA ALA A 92 3.27 -20.69 -1.60
C ALA A 92 4.11 -20.90 -2.86
N SER A 93 4.88 -19.89 -3.25
CA SER A 93 5.67 -19.92 -4.50
C SER A 93 7.03 -19.28 -4.21
N PRO A 94 7.96 -20.06 -3.59
CA PRO A 94 9.25 -19.48 -3.17
C PRO A 94 10.06 -18.85 -4.30
N GLU A 95 9.88 -19.28 -5.51
CA GLU A 95 10.59 -18.73 -6.66
C GLU A 95 10.19 -17.27 -6.92
N LEU A 96 9.05 -16.84 -6.39
CA LEU A 96 8.60 -15.47 -6.55
C LEU A 96 9.11 -14.52 -5.46
N LYS A 97 9.81 -15.05 -4.48
CA LYS A 97 10.29 -14.23 -3.37
C LYS A 97 11.10 -13.01 -3.83
N PRO A 98 12.02 -13.15 -4.81
CA PRO A 98 12.76 -11.97 -5.25
C PRO A 98 11.88 -10.84 -5.76
N GLY A 99 10.75 -11.17 -6.41
CA GLY A 99 9.81 -10.15 -6.87
C GLY A 99 8.93 -9.61 -5.74
N ALA A 100 8.67 -10.42 -4.73
CA ALA A 100 7.84 -10.00 -3.60
C ALA A 100 8.57 -9.08 -2.64
N VAL A 101 9.88 -9.24 -2.48
CA VAL A 101 10.65 -8.49 -1.48
C VAL A 101 10.59 -6.97 -1.71
N PRO A 102 10.80 -6.45 -2.93
CA PRO A 102 10.70 -4.99 -3.12
C PRO A 102 9.30 -4.45 -2.77
N LEU A 103 8.26 -5.19 -3.09
CA LEU A 103 6.90 -4.79 -2.76
C LEU A 103 6.65 -4.83 -1.26
N TRP A 104 7.20 -5.85 -0.59
CA TRP A 104 7.10 -5.95 0.85
C TRP A 104 7.75 -4.75 1.53
N LYS A 105 8.93 -4.35 1.03
CA LYS A 105 9.64 -3.19 1.57
C LYS A 105 8.85 -1.92 1.37
N GLU A 106 8.24 -1.74 0.19
CA GLU A 106 7.45 -0.54 -0.06
C GLU A 106 6.19 -0.53 0.79
N ALA A 107 5.53 -1.68 0.95
CA ALA A 107 4.36 -1.78 1.82
C ALA A 107 4.73 -1.40 3.26
N ARG A 108 5.89 -1.84 3.71
CA ARG A 108 6.38 -1.50 5.05
C ARG A 108 6.60 0.01 5.19
N GLU A 109 7.23 0.62 4.17
CA GLU A 109 7.45 2.07 4.18
C GLU A 109 6.13 2.82 4.22
N LEU A 110 5.17 2.41 3.40
CA LEU A 110 3.87 3.06 3.37
C LEU A 110 3.14 2.91 4.70
N ASN A 111 3.24 1.73 5.31
CA ASN A 111 2.63 1.51 6.62
C ASN A 111 3.21 2.47 7.66
N LEU A 112 4.53 2.66 7.65
CA LEU A 112 5.20 3.57 8.59
C LEU A 112 4.82 5.02 8.31
N ILE A 113 4.74 5.40 7.03
CA ILE A 113 4.36 6.75 6.66
C ILE A 113 2.94 7.06 7.14
N PHE A 114 2.00 6.14 6.89
CA PHE A 114 0.62 6.38 7.29
C PHE A 114 0.45 6.35 8.80
N ALA A 115 1.27 5.53 9.50
CA ALA A 115 1.26 5.58 10.96
C ALA A 115 1.67 6.96 11.47
N ALA A 116 2.69 7.56 10.84
CA ALA A 116 3.16 8.90 11.23
C ALA A 116 2.11 9.96 10.88
N VAL A 117 1.51 9.88 9.69
CA VAL A 117 0.46 10.82 9.30
C VAL A 117 -0.70 10.74 10.27
N PHE A 118 -1.09 9.53 10.66
CA PHE A 118 -2.19 9.34 11.60
C PHE A 118 -1.88 9.98 12.95
N ARG A 119 -0.68 9.75 13.48
CA ARG A 119 -0.27 10.34 14.77
C ARG A 119 -0.28 11.86 14.71
N ASN A 120 0.20 12.41 13.61
CA ASN A 120 0.38 13.86 13.50
C ASN A 120 -0.90 14.59 13.14
N SER A 121 -1.99 13.88 12.86
CA SER A 121 -3.25 14.50 12.49
C SER A 121 -4.26 14.51 13.65
N ARG A 122 -3.79 14.43 14.87
CA ARG A 122 -4.69 14.51 16.02
C ARG A 122 -5.33 15.89 16.13
N CYS A 123 -6.54 15.90 16.63
CA CYS A 123 -7.26 17.16 16.90
C CYS A 123 -6.80 17.80 18.19
#